data_9468f779d2d656c02b353893c435e6de
#
_entry.id   9468f779d2d656c02b353893c435e6de
#
_cell.length_a   1.000
_cell.length_b   1.000
_cell.length_c   1.000
_cell.angle_alpha   90.00
_cell.angle_beta   90.00
_cell.angle_gamma   90.00
#
_symmetry.space_group_name_H-M   'P 1'
#
loop_
_entity.id
_entity.type
_entity.pdbx_description
1 polymer ?
#
loop_
_entity_poly.entity_id
_entity_poly.type
_entity_poly.pdbx_seq_one_letter_code
_entity_poly.pdbx_strand_id
1 'polypeptide(L)'
;MRRLTALLAAGLVVSVVAASCGRAEARREPADSPRAASSSDATTSPQADRRLSSPLPEPDAWIPRAPDRLAPALDATTRSLRSAIDRWTTEGDVSSGEAPLDVQLLALYQQRIYRMLARDPALADDVVARLSSSVAKEARINVAAGSNLLSLASPVSRPSLIRTQPPEPPGVLLGFYREAEDRFGVAWQVLAAVNYTESKFGRVVSASSAGAQGPMQFIPSTWAAYGLGGDVHDPHDAILGAANYLHASGAPGNYRVALYHYNPVPAYVDAVMRYARQMTRDPRTFYAYYNWQVFVLTKHGELRLTGPGL
;
A
#
# COMPACT_ATOMS: atom_id res chain seq x y z
N MET A 1 21.39 9.04 -36.35
CA MET A 1 19.95 8.76 -36.06
C MET A 1 19.79 7.25 -35.89
N ARG A 2 19.93 6.74 -34.67
CA ARG A 2 19.66 5.33 -34.32
C ARG A 2 18.32 5.30 -33.60
N ARG A 3 17.34 4.66 -34.23
CA ARG A 3 16.04 4.42 -33.62
C ARG A 3 16.23 3.42 -32.48
N LEU A 4 16.12 3.88 -31.23
CA LEU A 4 15.95 2.99 -30.08
C LEU A 4 14.52 2.42 -30.17
N THR A 5 14.44 1.15 -30.43
CA THR A 5 13.21 0.35 -30.31
C THR A 5 12.90 0.24 -28.82
N ALA A 6 11.87 0.94 -28.36
CA ALA A 6 11.37 0.80 -27.00
C ALA A 6 10.77 -0.60 -26.84
N LEU A 7 11.46 -1.45 -26.08
CA LEU A 7 10.88 -2.70 -25.58
C LEU A 7 9.78 -2.33 -24.57
N LEU A 8 8.56 -2.71 -24.89
CA LEU A 8 7.38 -2.62 -24.04
C LEU A 8 7.62 -3.42 -22.73
N ALA A 9 8.00 -2.72 -21.67
CA ALA A 9 7.96 -3.25 -20.33
C ALA A 9 6.54 -3.00 -19.78
N ALA A 10 5.67 -3.99 -19.93
CA ALA A 10 4.38 -3.98 -19.23
C ALA A 10 4.67 -4.07 -17.74
N GLY A 11 4.49 -2.96 -17.05
CA GLY A 11 4.69 -2.87 -15.60
C GLY A 11 3.62 -3.64 -14.85
N LEU A 12 4.03 -4.22 -13.78
CA LEU A 12 3.42 -5.31 -13.06
C LEU A 12 2.60 -4.84 -11.88
N VAL A 13 1.32 -5.04 -11.94
CA VAL A 13 0.54 -5.40 -10.77
C VAL A 13 0.90 -6.85 -10.46
N VAL A 14 1.70 -7.07 -9.42
CA VAL A 14 2.30 -8.34 -8.96
C VAL A 14 1.82 -9.60 -9.69
N SER A 15 2.53 -10.01 -10.75
CA SER A 15 2.43 -11.34 -11.35
C SER A 15 3.79 -12.02 -11.19
N VAL A 16 3.94 -12.81 -10.14
CA VAL A 16 5.15 -13.61 -9.90
C VAL A 16 5.02 -14.93 -10.64
N VAL A 17 5.85 -15.14 -11.64
CA VAL A 17 6.04 -16.46 -12.25
C VAL A 17 7.33 -17.05 -11.69
N ALA A 18 7.20 -18.19 -11.01
CA ALA A 18 8.31 -18.93 -10.43
C ALA A 18 9.02 -19.78 -11.50
N ALA A 19 10.34 -19.70 -11.53
CA ALA A 19 11.19 -20.74 -12.10
C ALA A 19 11.69 -21.65 -10.97
N SER A 20 11.57 -22.96 -11.18
CA SER A 20 11.89 -24.02 -10.22
C SER A 20 13.36 -24.45 -10.29
N CYS A 21 13.91 -24.87 -9.12
CA CYS A 21 14.80 -26.01 -8.83
C CYS A 21 15.31 -25.80 -7.40
N GLY A 22 15.24 -26.69 -6.47
CA GLY A 22 15.27 -28.09 -6.35
C GLY A 22 15.96 -28.44 -5.03
N ARG A 23 15.29 -29.19 -4.14
CA ARG A 23 15.81 -30.16 -3.12
C ARG A 23 16.88 -29.69 -2.10
N ALA A 24 16.78 -29.92 -0.78
CA ALA A 24 16.61 -31.16 -0.04
C ALA A 24 16.43 -30.92 1.48
N GLU A 25 15.89 -31.94 2.11
CA GLU A 25 15.54 -32.22 3.49
C GLU A 25 16.54 -31.86 4.60
N ALA A 26 16.03 -31.53 5.82
CA ALA A 26 16.22 -32.40 7.01
C ALA A 26 15.46 -31.87 8.25
N ARG A 27 14.82 -32.81 8.85
CA ARG A 27 13.98 -32.98 10.05
C ARG A 27 14.77 -32.80 11.35
N ARG A 28 14.14 -32.19 12.39
CA ARG A 28 14.03 -32.72 13.78
C ARG A 28 13.33 -31.72 14.74
N GLU A 29 12.26 -32.20 15.33
CA GLU A 29 11.68 -31.84 16.64
C GLU A 29 12.26 -32.81 17.71
N PRO A 30 11.87 -32.75 19.03
CA PRO A 30 11.13 -31.80 19.86
C PRO A 30 11.65 -31.60 21.30
N ALA A 31 10.81 -31.00 22.17
CA ALA A 31 10.74 -31.03 23.65
C ALA A 31 11.41 -29.84 24.38
N ASP A 32 10.91 -29.23 25.43
CA ASP A 32 9.90 -29.51 26.45
C ASP A 32 9.68 -28.23 27.28
N SER A 33 8.51 -28.06 27.86
CA SER A 33 8.18 -27.00 28.85
C SER A 33 8.66 -27.41 30.26
N PRO A 34 8.78 -26.46 31.22
CA PRO A 34 7.69 -26.39 32.20
C PRO A 34 7.33 -25.02 32.80
N ARG A 35 6.16 -25.01 33.31
CA ARG A 35 5.26 -24.14 34.03
C ARG A 35 5.74 -23.80 35.46
N ALA A 36 5.47 -22.54 35.92
CA ALA A 36 4.96 -22.16 37.26
C ALA A 36 4.91 -20.61 37.36
N ALA A 37 3.84 -20.03 37.61
CA ALA A 37 2.93 -19.78 38.72
C ALA A 37 3.17 -18.43 39.43
N SER A 38 2.14 -17.58 39.27
CA SER A 38 1.48 -16.62 40.18
C SER A 38 2.29 -15.66 41.07
N SER A 39 1.92 -14.36 40.97
CA SER A 39 1.23 -13.68 42.09
C SER A 39 0.74 -12.28 41.67
N SER A 40 -0.43 -11.97 42.15
CA SER A 40 -1.22 -10.75 42.07
C SER A 40 -0.54 -9.59 42.80
N ASP A 41 -0.64 -8.37 42.19
CA ASP A 41 -0.91 -7.18 43.01
C ASP A 41 -1.72 -6.15 42.21
N ALA A 42 -2.85 -5.81 42.78
CA ALA A 42 -3.78 -4.83 42.28
C ALA A 42 -3.27 -3.43 42.63
N THR A 43 -3.02 -2.61 41.62
CA THR A 43 -2.89 -1.16 41.82
C THR A 43 -3.88 -0.44 40.90
N THR A 44 -4.82 0.20 41.53
CA THR A 44 -5.88 1.04 41.01
C THR A 44 -5.31 2.13 40.10
N SER A 45 -5.60 2.03 38.80
CA SER A 45 -5.37 3.13 37.85
C SER A 45 -6.60 4.02 37.71
N PRO A 46 -6.42 5.34 37.52
CA PRO A 46 -7.52 6.29 37.43
C PRO A 46 -8.39 6.02 36.20
N GLN A 47 -9.66 6.10 36.42
CA GLN A 47 -10.73 5.97 35.44
C GLN A 47 -10.72 7.22 34.52
N ALA A 48 -9.90 7.20 33.48
CA ALA A 48 -9.90 8.21 32.43
C ALA A 48 -10.71 7.74 31.22
N ASP A 49 -11.82 8.42 31.04
CA ASP A 49 -12.55 8.66 29.79
C ASP A 49 -12.97 7.44 28.97
N ARG A 50 -13.99 6.73 29.45
CA ARG A 50 -14.84 5.86 28.60
C ARG A 50 -15.74 6.72 27.71
N ARG A 51 -15.17 7.37 26.70
CA ARG A 51 -15.95 7.69 25.52
C ARG A 51 -16.16 6.38 24.77
N LEU A 52 -17.39 6.01 24.60
CA LEU A 52 -17.87 4.81 23.91
C LEU A 52 -17.28 4.75 22.49
N SER A 53 -16.07 4.22 22.35
CA SER A 53 -15.55 3.83 21.05
C SER A 53 -16.26 2.54 20.64
N SER A 54 -16.95 2.56 19.51
CA SER A 54 -17.39 1.32 18.87
C SER A 54 -16.21 0.34 18.85
N PRO A 55 -16.46 -0.97 19.10
CA PRO A 55 -15.36 -1.94 19.08
C PRO A 55 -14.63 -1.88 17.73
N LEU A 56 -13.32 -2.01 17.77
CA LEU A 56 -12.49 -2.06 16.55
C LEU A 56 -12.92 -3.26 15.69
N PRO A 57 -12.89 -3.15 14.37
CA PRO A 57 -13.19 -4.28 13.51
C PRO A 57 -12.08 -5.34 13.65
N GLU A 58 -12.48 -6.60 13.77
CA GLU A 58 -11.56 -7.72 13.66
C GLU A 58 -10.91 -7.76 12.25
N PRO A 59 -9.71 -8.35 12.08
CA PRO A 59 -9.02 -8.39 10.78
C PRO A 59 -9.89 -8.94 9.65
N ASP A 60 -10.72 -9.93 9.93
CA ASP A 60 -11.64 -10.56 8.98
C ASP A 60 -13.10 -10.21 9.22
N ALA A 61 -13.36 -9.10 9.92
CA ALA A 61 -14.72 -8.63 10.20
C ALA A 61 -15.60 -8.65 8.94
N TRP A 62 -16.83 -9.11 9.09
CA TRP A 62 -17.77 -9.16 8.00
C TRP A 62 -18.11 -7.76 7.48
N ILE A 63 -18.17 -7.63 6.13
CA ILE A 63 -18.51 -6.39 5.45
C ILE A 63 -19.94 -6.51 4.89
N PRO A 64 -20.88 -5.63 5.28
CA PRO A 64 -22.24 -5.65 4.74
C PRO A 64 -22.21 -5.35 3.24
N ARG A 65 -23.12 -6.01 2.48
CA ARG A 65 -23.26 -5.74 1.03
C ARG A 65 -24.46 -4.85 0.71
N ALA A 66 -25.38 -4.66 1.65
CA ALA A 66 -26.52 -3.76 1.45
C ALA A 66 -26.02 -2.29 1.52
N PRO A 67 -26.30 -1.45 0.52
CA PRO A 67 -25.78 -0.07 0.46
C PRO A 67 -26.16 0.80 1.65
N ASP A 68 -27.35 0.60 2.21
CA ASP A 68 -27.86 1.30 3.39
C ASP A 68 -27.09 0.97 4.68
N ARG A 69 -26.41 -0.17 4.75
CA ARG A 69 -25.55 -0.58 5.86
C ARG A 69 -24.06 -0.32 5.56
N LEU A 70 -23.66 -0.50 4.30
CA LEU A 70 -22.25 -0.35 3.89
C LEU A 70 -21.80 1.11 3.91
N ALA A 71 -22.65 2.04 3.46
CA ALA A 71 -22.29 3.45 3.46
C ALA A 71 -22.05 4.01 4.87
N PRO A 72 -22.94 3.80 5.88
CA PRO A 72 -22.64 4.20 7.25
C PRO A 72 -21.40 3.53 7.84
N ALA A 73 -21.15 2.25 7.51
CA ALA A 73 -19.95 1.54 7.97
C ALA A 73 -18.67 2.18 7.41
N LEU A 74 -18.63 2.50 6.11
CA LEU A 74 -17.49 3.17 5.48
C LEU A 74 -17.29 4.60 6.03
N ASP A 75 -18.38 5.36 6.22
CA ASP A 75 -18.35 6.70 6.83
C ASP A 75 -17.77 6.66 8.25
N ALA A 76 -18.26 5.76 9.09
CA ALA A 76 -17.79 5.61 10.47
C ALA A 76 -16.31 5.18 10.50
N THR A 77 -15.94 4.15 9.71
CA THR A 77 -14.56 3.66 9.60
C THR A 77 -13.61 4.77 9.16
N THR A 78 -13.97 5.53 8.13
CA THR A 78 -13.12 6.60 7.62
C THR A 78 -12.93 7.73 8.64
N ARG A 79 -13.98 8.13 9.38
CA ARG A 79 -13.85 9.13 10.45
C ARG A 79 -12.99 8.62 11.60
N SER A 80 -13.21 7.39 12.05
CA SER A 80 -12.41 6.79 13.12
C SER A 80 -10.94 6.63 12.74
N LEU A 81 -10.66 6.19 11.49
CA LEU A 81 -9.31 6.08 10.97
C LEU A 81 -8.59 7.44 10.92
N ARG A 82 -9.25 8.49 10.43
CA ARG A 82 -8.68 9.84 10.43
C ARG A 82 -8.34 10.32 11.84
N SER A 83 -9.23 10.11 12.81
CA SER A 83 -8.97 10.46 14.21
C SER A 83 -7.85 9.63 14.83
N ALA A 84 -7.74 8.34 14.49
CA ALA A 84 -6.65 7.49 14.95
C ALA A 84 -5.30 7.93 14.35
N ILE A 85 -5.27 8.26 13.06
CA ILE A 85 -4.07 8.81 12.39
C ILE A 85 -3.67 10.15 13.01
N ASP A 86 -4.63 11.07 13.26
CA ASP A 86 -4.34 12.36 13.89
C ASP A 86 -3.67 12.15 15.26
N ARG A 87 -4.17 11.25 16.10
CA ARG A 87 -3.50 10.91 17.38
C ARG A 87 -2.11 10.33 17.16
N TRP A 88 -1.96 9.35 16.26
CA TRP A 88 -0.66 8.73 15.99
C TRP A 88 0.37 9.73 15.49
N THR A 89 -0.02 10.67 14.61
CA THR A 89 0.90 11.67 14.04
C THR A 89 1.22 12.82 14.98
N THR A 90 0.40 13.08 16.01
CA THR A 90 0.61 14.17 16.98
C THR A 90 1.20 13.69 18.31
N GLU A 91 0.86 12.49 18.76
CA GLU A 91 1.21 11.96 20.08
C GLU A 91 2.16 10.75 20.02
N GLY A 92 2.22 10.08 18.84
CA GLY A 92 3.06 8.91 18.62
C GLY A 92 4.33 9.23 17.84
N ASP A 93 5.11 8.18 17.58
CA ASP A 93 6.31 8.26 16.76
C ASP A 93 6.08 7.53 15.42
N VAL A 94 5.87 8.30 14.37
CA VAL A 94 5.70 7.77 13.00
C VAL A 94 7.01 7.32 12.35
N SER A 95 8.15 7.59 12.99
CA SER A 95 9.50 7.24 12.50
C SER A 95 10.05 5.98 13.16
N SER A 96 9.32 5.39 14.10
CA SER A 96 9.70 4.14 14.77
C SER A 96 8.52 3.20 14.94
N GLY A 97 8.78 1.91 14.83
CA GLY A 97 7.82 0.85 15.14
C GLY A 97 6.63 0.74 14.17
N GLU A 98 5.70 -0.08 14.58
CA GLU A 98 4.44 -0.30 13.84
C GLU A 98 3.40 0.78 14.20
N ALA A 99 2.46 0.99 13.30
CA ALA A 99 1.30 1.84 13.56
C ALA A 99 0.47 1.29 14.74
N PRO A 100 -0.23 2.13 15.52
CA PRO A 100 -1.18 1.68 16.52
C PRO A 100 -2.21 0.70 15.96
N LEU A 101 -2.64 -0.27 16.76
CA LEU A 101 -3.53 -1.35 16.32
C LEU A 101 -4.87 -0.82 15.77
N ASP A 102 -5.39 0.26 16.33
CA ASP A 102 -6.61 0.91 15.84
C ASP A 102 -6.43 1.48 14.41
N VAL A 103 -5.29 2.08 14.12
CA VAL A 103 -4.94 2.54 12.76
C VAL A 103 -4.86 1.35 11.80
N GLN A 104 -4.16 0.28 12.19
CA GLN A 104 -4.01 -0.91 11.35
C GLN A 104 -5.35 -1.57 11.02
N LEU A 105 -6.19 -1.82 12.03
CA LEU A 105 -7.46 -2.51 11.85
C LEU A 105 -8.48 -1.67 11.06
N LEU A 106 -8.58 -0.37 11.35
CA LEU A 106 -9.47 0.54 10.63
C LEU A 106 -9.04 0.72 9.17
N ALA A 107 -7.74 0.83 8.92
CA ALA A 107 -7.20 0.93 7.55
C ALA A 107 -7.44 -0.37 6.76
N LEU A 108 -7.23 -1.53 7.38
CA LEU A 108 -7.52 -2.82 6.76
C LEU A 108 -9.01 -2.98 6.41
N TYR A 109 -9.90 -2.62 7.33
CA TYR A 109 -11.35 -2.71 7.09
C TYR A 109 -11.78 -1.76 5.97
N GLN A 110 -11.29 -0.50 5.98
CA GLN A 110 -11.51 0.48 4.91
C GLN A 110 -11.00 -0.04 3.56
N GLN A 111 -9.78 -0.58 3.51
CA GLN A 111 -9.19 -1.15 2.30
C GLN A 111 -10.06 -2.29 1.75
N ARG A 112 -10.51 -3.20 2.59
CA ARG A 112 -11.37 -4.33 2.19
C ARG A 112 -12.69 -3.85 1.59
N ILE A 113 -13.28 -2.79 2.13
CA ILE A 113 -14.48 -2.15 1.55
C ILE A 113 -14.15 -1.57 0.18
N TYR A 114 -13.10 -0.78 0.03
CA TYR A 114 -12.74 -0.20 -1.27
C TYR A 114 -12.40 -1.28 -2.32
N ARG A 115 -11.76 -2.38 -1.90
CA ARG A 115 -11.49 -3.50 -2.81
C ARG A 115 -12.76 -4.20 -3.27
N MET A 116 -13.75 -4.33 -2.42
CA MET A 116 -15.06 -4.86 -2.77
C MET A 116 -15.78 -3.92 -3.77
N LEU A 117 -15.83 -2.63 -3.46
CA LEU A 117 -16.48 -1.62 -4.31
C LEU A 117 -15.77 -1.49 -5.69
N ALA A 118 -14.45 -1.62 -5.74
CA ALA A 118 -13.70 -1.57 -7.00
C ALA A 118 -14.05 -2.71 -7.97
N ARG A 119 -14.65 -3.80 -7.49
CA ARG A 119 -15.11 -4.94 -8.30
C ARG A 119 -16.58 -4.91 -8.68
N ASP A 120 -17.35 -4.08 -8.00
CA ASP A 120 -18.78 -3.99 -8.18
C ASP A 120 -19.18 -2.53 -8.40
N PRO A 121 -19.13 -2.03 -9.64
CA PRO A 121 -19.43 -0.64 -9.97
C PRO A 121 -20.86 -0.22 -9.57
N ALA A 122 -21.85 -1.12 -9.72
CA ALA A 122 -23.23 -0.81 -9.35
C ALA A 122 -23.37 -0.60 -7.83
N LEU A 123 -22.78 -1.50 -7.04
CA LEU A 123 -22.72 -1.35 -5.58
C LEU A 123 -21.94 -0.08 -5.18
N ALA A 124 -20.85 0.23 -5.90
CA ALA A 124 -20.05 1.42 -5.62
C ALA A 124 -20.85 2.72 -5.83
N ASP A 125 -21.60 2.83 -6.93
CA ASP A 125 -22.45 3.99 -7.21
C ASP A 125 -23.53 4.16 -6.14
N ASP A 126 -24.21 3.08 -5.78
CA ASP A 126 -25.23 3.05 -4.74
C ASP A 126 -24.71 3.45 -3.36
N VAL A 127 -23.53 2.95 -2.97
CA VAL A 127 -22.89 3.27 -1.70
C VAL A 127 -22.42 4.73 -1.70
N VAL A 128 -21.73 5.16 -2.74
CA VAL A 128 -21.18 6.51 -2.84
C VAL A 128 -22.27 7.59 -2.80
N ALA A 129 -23.45 7.31 -3.36
CA ALA A 129 -24.59 8.21 -3.30
C ALA A 129 -25.13 8.44 -1.86
N ARG A 130 -24.83 7.53 -0.93
CA ARG A 130 -25.30 7.57 0.47
C ARG A 130 -24.23 8.04 1.46
N LEU A 131 -22.98 8.21 1.01
CA LEU A 131 -21.89 8.68 1.86
C LEU A 131 -21.98 10.18 2.16
N SER A 132 -21.40 10.60 3.27
CA SER A 132 -21.11 12.01 3.52
C SER A 132 -20.22 12.59 2.41
N SER A 133 -20.40 13.88 2.10
CA SER A 133 -19.76 14.51 0.94
C SER A 133 -18.22 14.39 0.93
N SER A 134 -17.58 14.44 2.11
CA SER A 134 -16.13 14.30 2.24
C SER A 134 -15.67 12.87 1.96
N VAL A 135 -16.36 11.87 2.50
CA VAL A 135 -16.04 10.45 2.31
C VAL A 135 -16.41 10.00 0.89
N ALA A 136 -17.52 10.52 0.33
CA ALA A 136 -17.91 10.24 -1.07
C ALA A 136 -16.82 10.66 -2.07
N LYS A 137 -16.18 11.83 -1.86
CA LYS A 137 -15.08 12.30 -2.72
C LYS A 137 -13.86 11.37 -2.62
N GLU A 138 -13.49 10.96 -1.42
CA GLU A 138 -12.41 10.00 -1.18
C GLU A 138 -12.73 8.63 -1.79
N ALA A 139 -13.95 8.13 -1.57
CA ALA A 139 -14.39 6.83 -2.05
C ALA A 139 -14.35 6.74 -3.58
N ARG A 140 -14.85 7.75 -4.30
CA ARG A 140 -14.76 7.80 -5.78
C ARG A 140 -13.33 7.68 -6.28
N ILE A 141 -12.39 8.36 -5.61
CA ILE A 141 -10.97 8.32 -6.00
C ILE A 141 -10.39 6.93 -5.76
N ASN A 142 -10.59 6.38 -4.55
CA ASN A 142 -10.04 5.07 -4.17
C ASN A 142 -10.64 3.92 -4.97
N VAL A 143 -11.96 3.93 -5.17
CA VAL A 143 -12.65 2.92 -5.99
C VAL A 143 -12.14 2.96 -7.43
N ALA A 144 -12.08 4.14 -8.04
CA ALA A 144 -11.60 4.28 -9.42
C ALA A 144 -10.12 3.89 -9.58
N ALA A 145 -9.25 4.26 -8.61
CA ALA A 145 -7.85 3.83 -8.63
C ALA A 145 -7.73 2.31 -8.45
N GLY A 146 -8.48 1.73 -7.51
CA GLY A 146 -8.54 0.29 -7.28
C GLY A 146 -9.03 -0.47 -8.50
N SER A 147 -10.10 -0.01 -9.17
CA SER A 147 -10.63 -0.58 -10.40
C SER A 147 -9.60 -0.57 -11.53
N ASN A 148 -8.88 0.55 -11.72
CA ASN A 148 -7.80 0.66 -12.69
C ASN A 148 -6.71 -0.39 -12.45
N LEU A 149 -6.24 -0.54 -11.20
CA LEU A 149 -5.21 -1.53 -10.88
C LEU A 149 -5.73 -2.97 -10.99
N LEU A 150 -6.99 -3.22 -10.63
CA LEU A 150 -7.60 -4.54 -10.79
C LEU A 150 -7.72 -4.96 -12.26
N SER A 151 -7.96 -4.02 -13.18
CA SER A 151 -8.00 -4.32 -14.63
C SER A 151 -6.64 -4.77 -15.18
N LEU A 152 -5.55 -4.49 -14.47
CA LEU A 152 -4.19 -4.90 -14.83
C LEU A 152 -3.75 -6.19 -14.11
N ALA A 153 -4.50 -6.60 -13.08
CA ALA A 153 -4.11 -7.74 -12.25
C ALA A 153 -4.40 -9.07 -12.94
N SER A 154 -3.45 -9.99 -12.87
CA SER A 154 -3.63 -11.38 -13.30
C SER A 154 -3.56 -12.32 -12.08
N PRO A 155 -4.32 -13.43 -12.09
CA PRO A 155 -4.26 -14.40 -11.01
C PRO A 155 -2.87 -15.00 -10.84
N VAL A 156 -2.37 -14.96 -9.60
CA VAL A 156 -1.09 -15.55 -9.20
C VAL A 156 -1.29 -17.04 -8.95
N SER A 157 -0.51 -17.88 -9.64
CA SER A 157 -0.61 -19.34 -9.51
C SER A 157 0.06 -19.89 -8.25
N ARG A 158 1.10 -19.23 -7.74
CA ARG A 158 1.86 -19.62 -6.55
C ARG A 158 2.05 -18.45 -5.58
N PRO A 159 1.02 -18.08 -4.80
CA PRO A 159 1.11 -16.97 -3.84
C PRO A 159 2.21 -17.14 -2.79
N SER A 160 2.55 -18.39 -2.41
CA SER A 160 3.61 -18.72 -1.44
C SER A 160 5.03 -18.31 -1.87
N LEU A 161 5.21 -17.97 -3.15
CA LEU A 161 6.50 -17.47 -3.65
C LEU A 161 6.63 -15.95 -3.56
N ILE A 162 5.56 -15.26 -3.25
CA ILE A 162 5.62 -13.82 -3.00
C ILE A 162 6.20 -13.59 -1.62
N ARG A 163 7.39 -13.01 -1.59
CA ARG A 163 8.05 -12.64 -0.34
C ARG A 163 7.64 -11.24 0.07
N THR A 164 7.37 -11.09 1.35
CA THR A 164 7.02 -9.81 1.97
C THR A 164 7.92 -9.52 3.16
N GLN A 165 8.06 -8.24 3.50
CA GLN A 165 8.78 -7.75 4.67
C GLN A 165 8.01 -6.56 5.27
N PRO A 166 8.28 -6.17 6.53
CA PRO A 166 7.86 -4.88 7.05
C PRO A 166 8.46 -3.77 6.18
N PRO A 167 7.71 -2.70 5.87
CA PRO A 167 8.26 -1.53 5.19
C PRO A 167 9.05 -0.67 6.18
N GLU A 168 9.87 0.26 5.66
CA GLU A 168 10.40 1.34 6.49
C GLU A 168 9.28 2.12 7.17
N PRO A 169 9.49 2.65 8.40
CA PRO A 169 8.51 3.47 9.09
C PRO A 169 8.01 4.64 8.21
N PRO A 170 6.73 5.04 8.33
CA PRO A 170 6.17 6.03 7.41
C PRO A 170 6.81 7.40 7.53
N GLY A 171 7.29 7.80 8.72
CA GLY A 171 8.04 9.03 8.91
C GLY A 171 9.38 9.02 8.18
N VAL A 172 10.08 7.87 8.20
CA VAL A 172 11.34 7.67 7.46
C VAL A 172 11.10 7.76 5.96
N LEU A 173 10.10 7.01 5.45
CA LEU A 173 9.73 7.09 4.03
C LEU A 173 9.35 8.51 3.60
N LEU A 174 8.60 9.22 4.43
CA LEU A 174 8.22 10.61 4.14
C LEU A 174 9.45 11.52 4.07
N GLY A 175 10.47 11.28 4.91
CA GLY A 175 11.77 11.94 4.83
C GLY A 175 12.45 11.72 3.48
N PHE A 176 12.53 10.47 3.03
CA PHE A 176 13.12 10.12 1.73
C PHE A 176 12.37 10.75 0.55
N TYR A 177 11.02 10.75 0.58
CA TYR A 177 10.23 11.39 -0.48
C TYR A 177 10.43 12.91 -0.51
N ARG A 178 10.55 13.58 0.64
CA ARG A 178 10.79 15.03 0.70
C ARG A 178 12.18 15.40 0.21
N GLU A 179 13.20 14.64 0.61
CA GLU A 179 14.56 14.82 0.07
C GLU A 179 14.56 14.68 -1.45
N ALA A 180 13.89 13.67 -1.98
CA ALA A 180 13.76 13.47 -3.42
C ALA A 180 12.98 14.60 -4.12
N GLU A 181 11.91 15.13 -3.49
CA GLU A 181 11.18 16.30 -3.97
C GLU A 181 12.08 17.54 -4.02
N ASP A 182 12.82 17.81 -2.95
CA ASP A 182 13.74 18.95 -2.86
C ASP A 182 14.86 18.86 -3.93
N ARG A 183 15.35 17.66 -4.19
CA ARG A 183 16.44 17.45 -5.15
C ARG A 183 16.00 17.46 -6.61
N PHE A 184 14.83 16.92 -6.93
CA PHE A 184 14.37 16.69 -8.30
C PHE A 184 13.09 17.42 -8.68
N GLY A 185 12.43 18.12 -7.72
CA GLY A 185 11.17 18.82 -7.95
C GLY A 185 9.98 17.90 -8.17
N VAL A 186 10.10 16.61 -7.91
CA VAL A 186 9.01 15.63 -8.06
C VAL A 186 8.23 15.56 -6.76
N ALA A 187 6.96 15.96 -6.79
CA ALA A 187 6.12 16.02 -5.59
C ALA A 187 6.13 14.70 -4.81
N TRP A 188 6.35 14.78 -3.50
CA TRP A 188 6.45 13.63 -2.61
C TRP A 188 5.23 12.69 -2.70
N GLN A 189 4.04 13.24 -2.91
CA GLN A 189 2.80 12.47 -3.06
C GLN A 189 2.82 11.57 -4.30
N VAL A 190 3.49 12.02 -5.38
CA VAL A 190 3.65 11.20 -6.59
C VAL A 190 4.63 10.07 -6.34
N LEU A 191 5.75 10.34 -5.68
CA LEU A 191 6.73 9.31 -5.30
C LEU A 191 6.11 8.27 -4.37
N ALA A 192 5.38 8.70 -3.35
CA ALA A 192 4.65 7.82 -2.43
C ALA A 192 3.59 6.98 -3.16
N ALA A 193 2.86 7.58 -4.13
CA ALA A 193 1.87 6.86 -4.92
C ALA A 193 2.49 5.81 -5.85
N VAL A 194 3.65 6.09 -6.44
CA VAL A 194 4.43 5.11 -7.22
C VAL A 194 4.87 3.97 -6.29
N ASN A 195 5.54 4.26 -5.18
CA ASN A 195 6.00 3.24 -4.23
C ASN A 195 4.85 2.36 -3.69
N TYR A 196 3.72 2.98 -3.34
CA TYR A 196 2.52 2.23 -2.95
C TYR A 196 2.02 1.31 -4.08
N THR A 197 2.00 1.79 -5.31
CA THR A 197 1.50 1.01 -6.46
C THR A 197 2.44 -0.14 -6.79
N GLU A 198 3.75 0.08 -6.77
CA GLU A 198 4.77 -0.89 -7.15
C GLU A 198 4.94 -2.01 -6.10
N SER A 199 5.10 -1.66 -4.84
CA SER A 199 5.51 -2.64 -3.82
C SER A 199 4.75 -2.53 -2.50
N LYS A 200 3.72 -1.67 -2.38
CA LYS A 200 3.08 -1.36 -1.11
C LYS A 200 4.10 -0.84 -0.08
N PHE A 201 4.83 0.21 -0.50
CA PHE A 201 5.88 0.85 0.30
C PHE A 201 7.06 -0.07 0.65
N GLY A 202 7.45 -0.96 -0.25
CA GLY A 202 8.54 -1.90 -0.03
C GLY A 202 8.13 -3.18 0.69
N ARG A 203 6.83 -3.40 0.95
CA ARG A 203 6.36 -4.67 1.56
C ARG A 203 6.59 -5.86 0.66
N VAL A 204 6.43 -5.73 -0.64
CA VAL A 204 6.70 -6.80 -1.60
C VAL A 204 8.15 -6.70 -2.06
N VAL A 205 8.95 -7.74 -1.77
CA VAL A 205 10.38 -7.78 -2.12
C VAL A 205 10.69 -8.73 -3.27
N SER A 206 9.70 -9.48 -3.74
CA SER A 206 9.87 -10.32 -4.92
C SER A 206 10.02 -9.49 -6.17
N ALA A 207 10.97 -9.86 -7.02
CA ALA A 207 11.06 -9.29 -8.37
C ALA A 207 9.78 -9.58 -9.17
N SER A 208 9.46 -8.69 -10.09
CA SER A 208 8.34 -8.91 -11.01
C SER A 208 8.63 -9.99 -12.05
N SER A 209 7.61 -10.46 -12.76
CA SER A 209 7.79 -11.37 -13.90
C SER A 209 8.62 -10.76 -15.03
N ALA A 210 8.67 -9.43 -15.12
CA ALA A 210 9.51 -8.69 -16.06
C ALA A 210 10.91 -8.41 -15.49
N GLY A 211 11.26 -8.91 -14.31
CA GLY A 211 12.54 -8.69 -13.65
C GLY A 211 12.68 -7.33 -12.97
N ALA A 212 11.60 -6.60 -12.72
CA ALA A 212 11.65 -5.36 -11.96
C ALA A 212 11.99 -5.65 -10.49
N GLN A 213 12.81 -4.79 -9.86
CA GLN A 213 13.44 -5.01 -8.57
C GLN A 213 13.26 -3.81 -7.63
N GLY A 214 13.37 -4.09 -6.34
CA GLY A 214 13.37 -3.08 -5.29
C GLY A 214 11.99 -2.46 -5.01
N PRO A 215 11.92 -1.56 -4.01
CA PRO A 215 10.66 -0.97 -3.58
C PRO A 215 9.98 -0.10 -4.65
N MET A 216 10.74 0.41 -5.60
CA MET A 216 10.23 1.21 -6.72
C MET A 216 10.14 0.42 -8.03
N GLN A 217 10.39 -0.90 -8.01
CA GLN A 217 10.25 -1.84 -9.14
C GLN A 217 10.98 -1.39 -10.42
N PHE A 218 12.25 -1.10 -10.31
CA PHE A 218 13.09 -0.75 -11.46
C PHE A 218 13.46 -1.94 -12.33
N ILE A 219 13.29 -1.80 -13.63
CA ILE A 219 13.94 -2.68 -14.60
C ILE A 219 15.46 -2.42 -14.58
N PRO A 220 16.33 -3.46 -14.62
CA PRO A 220 17.79 -3.30 -14.49
C PRO A 220 18.43 -2.26 -15.40
N SER A 221 17.99 -2.17 -16.65
CA SER A 221 18.52 -1.16 -17.61
C SER A 221 18.12 0.27 -17.23
N THR A 222 16.91 0.47 -16.69
CA THR A 222 16.47 1.77 -16.20
C THR A 222 17.20 2.15 -14.93
N TRP A 223 17.44 1.19 -14.02
CA TRP A 223 18.25 1.41 -12.82
C TRP A 223 19.68 1.83 -13.17
N ALA A 224 20.33 1.13 -14.10
CA ALA A 224 21.67 1.48 -14.56
C ALA A 224 21.77 2.91 -15.12
N ALA A 225 20.69 3.44 -15.70
CA ALA A 225 20.65 4.79 -16.26
C ALA A 225 20.29 5.88 -15.23
N TYR A 226 19.44 5.58 -14.25
CA TYR A 226 18.82 6.58 -13.36
C TYR A 226 19.03 6.34 -11.87
N GLY A 227 19.59 5.20 -11.46
CA GLY A 227 19.74 4.78 -10.05
C GLY A 227 20.88 5.49 -9.29
N LEU A 228 21.56 6.47 -9.89
CA LEU A 228 22.57 7.32 -9.26
C LEU A 228 23.75 6.55 -8.63
N GLY A 229 23.96 5.30 -8.99
CA GLY A 229 25.01 4.44 -8.43
C GLY A 229 24.66 3.78 -7.08
N GLY A 230 23.43 3.92 -6.62
CA GLY A 230 22.96 3.32 -5.37
C GLY A 230 22.53 1.85 -5.49
N ASP A 231 21.93 1.32 -4.42
CA ASP A 231 21.34 -0.03 -4.35
C ASP A 231 19.84 0.02 -4.67
N VAL A 232 19.42 -0.71 -5.70
CA VAL A 232 18.01 -0.80 -6.13
C VAL A 232 17.08 -1.35 -5.05
N HIS A 233 17.62 -2.08 -4.07
CA HIS A 233 16.89 -2.68 -2.95
C HIS A 233 16.83 -1.76 -1.72
N ASP A 234 17.68 -0.75 -1.64
CA ASP A 234 17.63 0.26 -0.59
C ASP A 234 16.48 1.24 -0.86
N PRO A 235 15.55 1.46 0.08
CA PRO A 235 14.40 2.35 -0.12
C PRO A 235 14.78 3.80 -0.41
N HIS A 236 15.81 4.34 0.23
CA HIS A 236 16.26 5.72 0.02
C HIS A 236 16.81 5.89 -1.40
N ASP A 237 17.74 5.01 -1.80
CA ASP A 237 18.35 5.06 -3.13
C ASP A 237 17.31 4.84 -4.24
N ALA A 238 16.41 3.88 -4.04
CA ALA A 238 15.36 3.59 -5.00
C ALA A 238 14.38 4.77 -5.19
N ILE A 239 14.03 5.48 -4.12
CA ILE A 239 13.17 6.68 -4.16
C ILE A 239 13.89 7.83 -4.89
N LEU A 240 15.17 8.07 -4.60
CA LEU A 240 15.98 9.06 -5.33
C LEU A 240 16.11 8.73 -6.80
N GLY A 241 16.38 7.47 -7.14
CA GLY A 241 16.41 6.99 -8.52
C GLY A 241 15.09 7.19 -9.26
N ALA A 242 13.95 6.92 -8.59
CA ALA A 242 12.62 7.14 -9.15
C ALA A 242 12.33 8.62 -9.41
N ALA A 243 12.71 9.50 -8.48
CA ALA A 243 12.57 10.93 -8.67
C ALA A 243 13.43 11.43 -9.83
N ASN A 244 14.68 10.98 -9.93
CA ASN A 244 15.57 11.28 -11.05
C ASN A 244 14.95 10.83 -12.39
N TYR A 245 14.44 9.61 -12.47
CA TYR A 245 13.81 9.08 -13.68
C TYR A 245 12.55 9.86 -14.07
N LEU A 246 11.66 10.16 -13.11
CA LEU A 246 10.46 10.94 -13.36
C LEU A 246 10.79 12.37 -13.80
N HIS A 247 11.81 13.00 -13.18
CA HIS A 247 12.30 14.32 -13.57
C HIS A 247 12.80 14.32 -15.02
N ALA A 248 13.69 13.39 -15.36
CA ALA A 248 14.22 13.22 -16.72
C ALA A 248 13.12 12.91 -17.77
N SER A 249 12.00 12.34 -17.31
CA SER A 249 10.84 12.01 -18.12
C SER A 249 9.79 13.13 -18.21
N GLY A 250 10.04 14.32 -17.63
CA GLY A 250 9.21 15.52 -17.78
C GLY A 250 8.45 15.98 -16.53
N ALA A 251 8.61 15.34 -15.36
CA ALA A 251 8.10 15.86 -14.10
C ALA A 251 8.97 17.04 -13.62
N PRO A 252 8.41 18.03 -12.92
CA PRO A 252 7.01 18.21 -12.55
C PRO A 252 6.13 18.80 -13.66
N GLY A 253 6.70 19.19 -14.80
CA GLY A 253 5.99 19.88 -15.87
C GLY A 253 4.80 19.07 -16.42
N ASN A 254 4.96 17.75 -16.57
CA ASN A 254 3.89 16.85 -16.99
C ASN A 254 4.00 15.47 -16.35
N TYR A 255 3.37 15.30 -15.19
CA TYR A 255 3.35 14.02 -14.48
C TYR A 255 2.74 12.86 -15.28
N ARG A 256 1.74 13.12 -16.14
CA ARG A 256 1.14 12.04 -16.93
C ARG A 256 2.12 11.46 -17.95
N VAL A 257 2.90 12.32 -18.60
CA VAL A 257 3.97 11.89 -19.52
C VAL A 257 5.08 11.17 -18.75
N ALA A 258 5.55 11.73 -17.65
CA ALA A 258 6.60 11.12 -16.82
C ALA A 258 6.18 9.74 -16.29
N LEU A 259 4.97 9.60 -15.77
CA LEU A 259 4.43 8.32 -15.30
C LEU A 259 4.17 7.33 -16.44
N TYR A 260 3.84 7.80 -17.65
CA TYR A 260 3.71 6.93 -18.80
C TYR A 260 5.07 6.38 -19.29
N HIS A 261 6.16 7.14 -19.11
CA HIS A 261 7.52 6.61 -19.30
C HIS A 261 7.88 5.57 -18.24
N TYR A 262 7.44 5.78 -16.98
CA TYR A 262 7.67 4.85 -15.89
C TYR A 262 6.94 3.52 -16.12
N ASN A 263 5.67 3.60 -16.51
CA ASN A 263 4.84 2.45 -16.88
C ASN A 263 3.85 2.87 -17.98
N PRO A 264 4.01 2.38 -19.23
CA PRO A 264 3.25 2.84 -20.40
C PRO A 264 1.82 2.27 -20.47
N VAL A 265 1.13 2.24 -19.33
CA VAL A 265 -0.25 1.78 -19.20
C VAL A 265 -1.14 2.91 -18.66
N PRO A 266 -2.12 3.41 -19.44
CA PRO A 266 -2.99 4.52 -19.01
C PRO A 266 -3.69 4.26 -17.66
N ALA A 267 -4.16 3.05 -17.40
CA ALA A 267 -4.81 2.69 -16.13
C ALA A 267 -3.86 2.80 -14.93
N TYR A 268 -2.57 2.47 -15.10
CA TYR A 268 -1.53 2.69 -14.09
C TYR A 268 -1.34 4.19 -13.82
N VAL A 269 -1.15 4.98 -14.87
CA VAL A 269 -0.96 6.45 -14.75
C VAL A 269 -2.14 7.08 -14.02
N ASP A 270 -3.36 6.69 -14.39
CA ASP A 270 -4.58 7.20 -13.75
C ASP A 270 -4.67 6.79 -12.28
N ALA A 271 -4.29 5.56 -11.92
CA ALA A 271 -4.30 5.09 -10.53
C ALA A 271 -3.28 5.86 -9.67
N VAL A 272 -2.04 5.97 -10.12
CA VAL A 272 -0.98 6.73 -9.42
C VAL A 272 -1.39 8.19 -9.22
N MET A 273 -1.88 8.85 -10.28
CA MET A 273 -2.35 10.24 -10.19
C MET A 273 -3.53 10.42 -9.24
N ARG A 274 -4.42 9.43 -9.13
CA ARG A 274 -5.54 9.45 -8.19
C ARG A 274 -5.06 9.33 -6.75
N TYR A 275 -4.15 8.40 -6.45
CA TYR A 275 -3.56 8.24 -5.13
C TYR A 275 -2.74 9.47 -4.72
N ALA A 276 -1.89 10.00 -5.61
CA ALA A 276 -1.13 11.22 -5.34
C ALA A 276 -2.05 12.40 -5.03
N ARG A 277 -3.09 12.62 -5.85
CA ARG A 277 -4.08 13.68 -5.62
C ARG A 277 -4.81 13.53 -4.30
N GLN A 278 -5.12 12.30 -3.87
CA GLN A 278 -5.78 12.08 -2.60
C GLN A 278 -4.86 12.43 -1.43
N MET A 279 -3.58 12.05 -1.47
CA MET A 279 -2.58 12.44 -0.47
C MET A 279 -2.32 13.96 -0.45
N THR A 280 -2.40 14.64 -1.60
CA THR A 280 -2.31 16.10 -1.65
C THR A 280 -3.50 16.78 -0.96
N ARG A 281 -4.70 16.21 -1.09
CA ARG A 281 -5.93 16.79 -0.50
C ARG A 281 -6.04 16.55 1.00
N ASP A 282 -5.59 15.40 1.46
CA ASP A 282 -5.61 15.00 2.85
C ASP A 282 -4.36 14.15 3.16
N PRO A 283 -3.31 14.75 3.77
CA PRO A 283 -2.07 14.04 4.08
C PRO A 283 -2.24 12.79 4.95
N ARG A 284 -3.33 12.69 5.74
CA ARG A 284 -3.65 11.48 6.51
C ARG A 284 -3.80 10.25 5.62
N THR A 285 -4.16 10.47 4.34
CA THR A 285 -4.31 9.38 3.36
C THR A 285 -3.01 8.62 3.11
N PHE A 286 -1.85 9.28 3.21
CA PHE A 286 -0.55 8.60 3.16
C PHE A 286 -0.45 7.54 4.26
N TYR A 287 -0.77 7.89 5.50
CA TYR A 287 -0.74 6.96 6.63
C TYR A 287 -1.80 5.86 6.51
N ALA A 288 -2.98 6.18 5.95
CA ALA A 288 -3.99 5.18 5.65
C ALA A 288 -3.48 4.16 4.62
N TYR A 289 -2.93 4.61 3.49
CA TYR A 289 -2.37 3.75 2.44
C TYR A 289 -1.15 2.96 2.92
N TYR A 290 -0.31 3.57 3.78
CA TYR A 290 0.79 2.88 4.42
C TYR A 290 0.32 1.65 5.20
N ASN A 291 -0.84 1.72 5.86
CA ASN A 291 -1.42 0.62 6.62
C ASN A 291 -2.29 -0.34 5.76
N TRP A 292 -2.47 -0.06 4.47
CA TRP A 292 -3.12 -0.98 3.56
C TRP A 292 -2.21 -2.17 3.25
N GLN A 293 -2.80 -3.35 3.29
CA GLN A 293 -2.09 -4.62 3.23
C GLN A 293 -1.89 -5.13 1.81
N VAL A 294 -1.01 -6.12 1.65
CA VAL A 294 -0.76 -6.80 0.38
C VAL A 294 -1.88 -7.82 0.14
N PHE A 295 -2.58 -7.65 -0.96
CA PHE A 295 -3.54 -8.61 -1.48
C PHE A 295 -3.11 -9.05 -2.87
N VAL A 296 -3.25 -10.34 -3.17
CA VAL A 296 -3.01 -10.90 -4.50
C VAL A 296 -4.28 -11.56 -5.02
N LEU A 297 -4.50 -11.46 -6.33
CA LEU A 297 -5.55 -12.21 -6.98
C LEU A 297 -5.07 -13.65 -7.22
N THR A 298 -5.90 -14.62 -6.91
CA THR A 298 -5.68 -16.04 -7.21
C THR A 298 -6.86 -16.58 -8.01
N LYS A 299 -6.74 -17.78 -8.55
CA LYS A 299 -7.87 -18.48 -9.20
C LYS A 299 -9.06 -18.76 -8.26
N HIS A 300 -8.83 -18.70 -6.94
CA HIS A 300 -9.85 -18.93 -5.91
C HIS A 300 -10.37 -17.62 -5.27
N GLY A 301 -9.98 -16.47 -5.79
CA GLY A 301 -10.30 -15.15 -5.23
C GLY A 301 -9.07 -14.45 -4.69
N GLU A 302 -9.29 -13.45 -3.83
CA GLU A 302 -8.19 -12.69 -3.21
C GLU A 302 -7.62 -13.40 -1.99
N LEU A 303 -6.30 -13.31 -1.88
CA LEU A 303 -5.54 -13.75 -0.71
C LEU A 303 -4.80 -12.55 -0.11
N ARG A 304 -4.97 -12.31 1.19
CA ARG A 304 -4.19 -11.34 1.95
C ARG A 304 -2.88 -11.98 2.40
N LEU A 305 -1.77 -11.24 2.23
CA LEU A 305 -0.42 -11.74 2.53
C LEU A 305 0.24 -11.05 3.73
N THR A 306 -0.29 -9.92 4.21
CA THR A 306 0.32 -9.15 5.31
C THR A 306 -0.75 -8.58 6.23
N GLY A 307 -0.33 -8.15 7.43
CA GLY A 307 -1.11 -7.38 8.38
C GLY A 307 -1.73 -8.18 9.52
N PRO A 308 -2.53 -7.52 10.37
CA PRO A 308 -3.07 -8.10 11.58
C PRO A 308 -3.83 -9.41 11.32
N GLY A 309 -3.65 -10.41 12.19
CA GLY A 309 -4.36 -11.70 12.12
C GLY A 309 -3.79 -12.69 11.08
N LEU A 310 -2.54 -12.53 10.65
CA LEU A 310 -1.79 -13.50 9.85
C LEU A 310 -0.63 -14.06 10.64
#